data_c92d13eca34f8a70f9aeb197957f57e7
#
_entry.id   c92d13eca34f8a70f9aeb197957f57e7
#
_cell.length_a   1.000
_cell.length_b   1.000
_cell.length_c   1.000
_cell.angle_alpha   90.00
_cell.angle_beta   90.00
_cell.angle_gamma   90.00
#
_symmetry.space_group_name_H-M   'P 1'
#
loop_
_entity.id
_entity.type
_entity.pdbx_description
1 polymer ?
#
loop_
_entity_poly.entity_id
_entity_poly.type
_entity_poly.pdbx_seq_one_letter_code
_entity_poly.pdbx_strand_id
1 'polypeptide(L)'
;MNRTRRVLLGLAAALALVSAHGIAGAEERFITVASTTSTEDSGLFEYLLPIFQEKTGIEVRVVAKGTGQAIKLAEAGDADVLFVHDQKSEEKFVADGFGAKRFPVMYNDFVLIGPKEDPAGVAGGADVAAALKKIAEAGAPFASRGDDSGTHKAELRLWKAAEVDPKAASGGWYNETGQGMGPTLNTAAGMGAYALADRGTWIAFKNKDGLDIVVEGDRRLFNQYGVMLVNPAKHPHVKAADGQEFVDWLISPEGQQAIASFKLDGQQLFFPNYQPTS
;
A
#
# COMPACT_ATOMS: atom_id res chain seq x y z
N MET A 1 -57.21 57.10 24.10
CA MET A 1 -55.94 56.46 23.70
C MET A 1 -56.20 54.99 23.55
N ASN A 2 -56.10 54.47 22.31
CA ASN A 2 -56.78 53.28 21.81
C ASN A 2 -56.12 51.95 22.30
N ARG A 3 -56.97 51.09 22.81
CA ARG A 3 -56.63 49.72 23.22
C ARG A 3 -56.12 48.81 22.06
N THR A 4 -56.27 49.27 20.84
CA THR A 4 -55.81 48.50 19.61
C THR A 4 -54.33 48.55 19.31
N ARG A 5 -53.57 49.46 19.94
CA ARG A 5 -52.07 49.52 19.72
C ARG A 5 -51.22 48.56 20.55
N ARG A 6 -51.85 47.93 21.56
CA ARG A 6 -51.13 46.99 22.46
C ARG A 6 -51.16 45.53 22.01
N VAL A 7 -52.07 45.20 21.06
CA VAL A 7 -52.19 43.81 20.57
C VAL A 7 -51.24 43.53 19.39
N LEU A 8 -50.82 44.58 18.64
CA LEU A 8 -49.92 44.40 17.48
C LEU A 8 -48.42 44.31 17.83
N LEU A 9 -48.05 44.66 19.06
CA LEU A 9 -46.64 44.52 19.52
C LEU A 9 -46.34 43.15 20.17
N GLY A 10 -47.37 42.38 20.50
CA GLY A 10 -47.20 41.04 21.09
C GLY A 10 -47.04 39.91 20.06
N LEU A 11 -47.42 40.12 18.79
CA LEU A 11 -47.31 39.08 17.75
C LEU A 11 -46.01 39.13 16.95
N ALA A 12 -45.26 40.25 17.01
CA ALA A 12 -43.96 40.35 16.33
C ALA A 12 -42.79 39.76 17.11
N ALA A 13 -42.97 39.53 18.42
CA ALA A 13 -41.92 38.93 19.27
C ALA A 13 -41.94 37.39 19.30
N ALA A 14 -43.03 36.77 18.82
CA ALA A 14 -43.16 35.28 18.83
C ALA A 14 -42.66 34.60 17.53
N LEU A 15 -42.35 35.37 16.47
CA LEU A 15 -41.87 34.83 15.19
C LEU A 15 -40.36 34.89 15.01
N ALA A 16 -39.60 35.39 15.99
CA ALA A 16 -38.13 35.53 15.91
C ALA A 16 -37.32 34.39 16.63
N LEU A 17 -38.01 33.36 17.12
CA LEU A 17 -37.38 32.26 17.90
C LEU A 17 -37.35 30.91 17.17
N VAL A 18 -37.64 30.88 15.87
CA VAL A 18 -37.65 29.62 15.10
C VAL A 18 -36.70 29.75 13.88
N SER A 19 -35.43 30.06 14.06
CA SER A 19 -34.46 29.94 12.95
C SER A 19 -33.01 29.97 13.45
N ALA A 20 -32.72 29.32 14.55
CA ALA A 20 -31.33 29.02 14.91
C ALA A 20 -31.21 27.51 15.15
N HIS A 21 -31.74 26.69 14.24
CA HIS A 21 -31.16 25.37 14.04
C HIS A 21 -29.89 25.63 13.24
N GLY A 22 -28.81 25.88 13.96
CA GLY A 22 -27.49 25.84 13.40
C GLY A 22 -27.38 24.53 12.61
N ILE A 23 -27.12 24.66 11.33
CA ILE A 23 -26.49 23.55 10.58
C ILE A 23 -25.20 23.34 11.35
N ALA A 24 -25.22 22.42 12.31
CA ALA A 24 -23.98 21.80 12.80
C ALA A 24 -23.40 21.21 11.55
N GLY A 25 -22.42 21.88 10.96
CA GLY A 25 -21.63 21.32 9.89
C GLY A 25 -21.15 19.97 10.43
N ALA A 26 -21.52 18.88 9.78
CA ALA A 26 -21.01 17.57 10.14
C ALA A 26 -19.49 17.73 10.15
N GLU A 27 -18.87 17.51 11.32
CA GLU A 27 -17.42 17.55 11.45
C GLU A 27 -16.87 16.58 10.40
N GLU A 28 -15.97 17.08 9.55
CA GLU A 28 -15.44 16.31 8.43
C GLU A 28 -14.68 15.10 8.99
N ARG A 29 -15.28 13.92 8.89
CA ARG A 29 -14.70 12.68 9.41
C ARG A 29 -13.58 12.26 8.49
N PHE A 30 -12.39 12.09 9.03
CA PHE A 30 -11.25 11.57 8.27
C PHE A 30 -10.35 10.70 9.13
N ILE A 31 -9.63 9.79 8.46
CA ILE A 31 -8.56 8.98 9.05
C ILE A 31 -7.28 9.16 8.26
N THR A 32 -6.14 8.91 8.91
CA THR A 32 -4.82 8.84 8.28
C THR A 32 -4.40 7.39 8.14
N VAL A 33 -4.06 6.97 6.93
CA VAL A 33 -3.57 5.62 6.62
C VAL A 33 -2.10 5.69 6.22
N ALA A 34 -1.21 5.11 7.02
CA ALA A 34 0.18 4.91 6.62
C ALA A 34 0.28 3.71 5.67
N SER A 35 0.82 3.92 4.49
CA SER A 35 0.95 2.89 3.46
C SER A 35 2.25 3.04 2.65
N THR A 36 2.37 2.27 1.56
CA THR A 36 3.57 2.27 0.75
C THR A 36 3.39 3.04 -0.55
N THR A 37 4.48 3.65 -1.05
CA THR A 37 4.50 4.32 -2.35
C THR A 37 4.13 3.35 -3.48
N SER A 38 4.54 2.07 -3.40
CA SER A 38 4.18 1.09 -4.41
C SER A 38 2.67 0.78 -4.44
N THR A 39 1.98 0.84 -3.29
CA THR A 39 0.52 0.71 -3.24
C THR A 39 -0.17 1.94 -3.82
N GLU A 40 0.31 3.14 -3.50
CA GLU A 40 -0.20 4.40 -4.07
C GLU A 40 0.02 4.45 -5.58
N ASP A 41 1.25 4.19 -6.04
CA ASP A 41 1.63 4.23 -7.47
C ASP A 41 0.86 3.20 -8.33
N SER A 42 0.29 2.15 -7.72
CA SER A 42 -0.56 1.19 -8.43
C SER A 42 -1.92 1.74 -8.84
N GLY A 43 -2.35 2.88 -8.31
CA GLY A 43 -3.67 3.47 -8.51
C GLY A 43 -4.79 2.83 -7.68
N LEU A 44 -4.48 1.86 -6.82
CA LEU A 44 -5.49 1.15 -6.03
C LEU A 44 -6.27 2.09 -5.11
N PHE A 45 -5.58 3.03 -4.45
CA PHE A 45 -6.24 3.98 -3.54
C PHE A 45 -7.15 4.94 -4.28
N GLU A 46 -6.76 5.43 -5.45
CA GLU A 46 -7.62 6.30 -6.29
C GLU A 46 -8.94 5.61 -6.66
N TYR A 47 -8.92 4.28 -6.77
CA TYR A 47 -10.10 3.49 -7.07
C TYR A 47 -10.92 3.14 -5.82
N LEU A 48 -10.29 2.67 -4.73
CA LEU A 48 -10.99 2.16 -3.54
C LEU A 48 -11.53 3.25 -2.62
N LEU A 49 -10.76 4.34 -2.40
CA LEU A 49 -11.10 5.30 -1.35
C LEU A 49 -12.38 6.09 -1.63
N PRO A 50 -12.72 6.47 -2.88
CA PRO A 50 -14.02 7.10 -3.18
C PRO A 50 -15.21 6.19 -2.86
N ILE A 51 -15.09 4.86 -3.08
CA ILE A 51 -16.16 3.89 -2.77
C ILE A 51 -16.41 3.84 -1.26
N PHE A 52 -15.34 3.79 -0.47
CA PHE A 52 -15.44 3.82 0.99
C PHE A 52 -16.03 5.12 1.50
N GLN A 53 -15.56 6.27 1.00
CA GLN A 53 -16.01 7.59 1.40
C GLN A 53 -17.49 7.83 1.07
N GLU A 54 -17.95 7.42 -0.11
CA GLU A 54 -19.36 7.51 -0.51
C GLU A 54 -20.25 6.72 0.45
N LYS A 55 -19.80 5.57 0.90
CA LYS A 55 -20.55 4.71 1.81
C LYS A 55 -20.60 5.22 3.25
N THR A 56 -19.48 5.74 3.77
CA THR A 56 -19.29 6.00 5.21
C THR A 56 -19.24 7.48 5.58
N GLY A 57 -18.97 8.34 4.61
CA GLY A 57 -18.68 9.76 4.83
C GLY A 57 -17.29 10.00 5.46
N ILE A 58 -16.42 8.97 5.55
CA ILE A 58 -15.08 9.10 6.10
C ILE A 58 -14.07 9.31 4.97
N GLU A 59 -13.35 10.43 5.00
CA GLU A 59 -12.22 10.68 4.12
C GLU A 59 -11.01 9.85 4.57
N VAL A 60 -10.32 9.20 3.66
CA VAL A 60 -9.06 8.49 3.94
C VAL A 60 -7.89 9.27 3.37
N ARG A 61 -7.03 9.77 4.25
CA ARG A 61 -5.80 10.50 3.90
C ARG A 61 -4.61 9.56 3.95
N VAL A 62 -4.07 9.21 2.78
CA VAL A 62 -2.94 8.29 2.68
C VAL A 62 -1.62 9.03 2.86
N VAL A 63 -0.75 8.47 3.70
CA VAL A 63 0.66 8.88 3.82
C VAL A 63 1.52 7.74 3.28
N ALA A 64 1.87 7.83 2.01
CA ALA A 64 2.67 6.83 1.31
C ALA A 64 4.17 7.06 1.51
N LYS A 65 4.86 6.04 2.01
CA LYS A 65 6.32 6.02 2.27
C LYS A 65 6.89 4.63 1.94
N GLY A 66 8.19 4.43 2.13
CA GLY A 66 8.73 3.07 2.21
C GLY A 66 8.19 2.32 3.43
N THR A 67 8.05 0.98 3.36
CA THR A 67 7.43 0.15 4.41
C THR A 67 7.95 0.45 5.81
N GLY A 68 9.28 0.57 5.98
CA GLY A 68 9.87 0.86 7.29
C GLY A 68 9.49 2.23 7.84
N GLN A 69 9.33 3.24 6.97
CA GLN A 69 8.88 4.59 7.36
C GLN A 69 7.37 4.61 7.67
N ALA A 70 6.55 3.89 6.89
CA ALA A 70 5.12 3.77 7.15
C ALA A 70 4.86 3.11 8.52
N ILE A 71 5.60 2.07 8.85
CA ILE A 71 5.54 1.41 10.16
C ILE A 71 5.93 2.38 11.28
N LYS A 72 7.01 3.17 11.11
CA LYS A 72 7.44 4.16 12.11
C LYS A 72 6.40 5.25 12.35
N LEU A 73 5.69 5.71 11.31
CA LEU A 73 4.57 6.65 11.48
C LEU A 73 3.45 6.03 12.32
N ALA A 74 3.09 4.77 12.05
CA ALA A 74 2.08 4.06 12.82
C ALA A 74 2.56 3.76 14.27
N GLU A 75 3.84 3.44 14.49
CA GLU A 75 4.45 3.26 15.81
C GLU A 75 4.44 4.56 16.64
N ALA A 76 4.58 5.71 15.99
CA ALA A 76 4.50 7.02 16.62
C ALA A 76 3.06 7.48 16.93
N GLY A 77 2.04 6.80 16.34
CA GLY A 77 0.65 7.23 16.42
C GLY A 77 0.27 8.33 15.41
N ASP A 78 1.12 8.61 14.44
CA ASP A 78 0.88 9.62 13.40
C ASP A 78 -0.06 9.12 12.29
N ALA A 79 -0.55 7.89 12.42
CA ALA A 79 -1.57 7.29 11.58
C ALA A 79 -2.59 6.52 12.42
N ASP A 80 -3.81 6.40 11.88
CA ASP A 80 -4.90 5.63 12.50
C ASP A 80 -4.86 4.16 12.07
N VAL A 81 -4.42 3.90 10.84
CA VAL A 81 -4.35 2.56 10.23
C VAL A 81 -3.01 2.39 9.51
N LEU A 82 -2.43 1.19 9.62
CA LEU A 82 -1.29 0.73 8.85
C LEU A 82 -1.76 -0.26 7.78
N PHE A 83 -1.47 0.02 6.49
CA PHE A 83 -1.81 -0.85 5.37
C PHE A 83 -0.60 -1.04 4.46
N VAL A 84 0.10 -2.16 4.63
CA VAL A 84 1.40 -2.46 3.99
C VAL A 84 1.47 -3.91 3.54
N HIS A 85 2.64 -4.37 3.04
CA HIS A 85 2.81 -5.68 2.44
C HIS A 85 4.17 -6.33 2.79
N ASP A 86 4.57 -6.27 4.07
CA ASP A 86 5.68 -7.06 4.60
C ASP A 86 5.23 -7.79 5.88
N GLN A 87 4.67 -8.97 5.69
CA GLN A 87 4.03 -9.76 6.74
C GLN A 87 4.87 -9.87 8.01
N LYS A 88 6.19 -10.08 7.88
CA LYS A 88 7.08 -10.22 9.03
C LYS A 88 7.15 -8.94 9.88
N SER A 89 7.24 -7.78 9.23
CA SER A 89 7.25 -6.48 9.92
C SER A 89 5.88 -6.16 10.52
N GLU A 90 4.79 -6.54 9.84
CA GLU A 90 3.41 -6.37 10.30
C GLU A 90 3.13 -7.22 11.56
N GLU A 91 3.56 -8.48 11.55
CA GLU A 91 3.45 -9.38 12.71
C GLU A 91 4.25 -8.85 13.90
N LYS A 92 5.45 -8.31 13.65
CA LYS A 92 6.26 -7.65 14.69
C LYS A 92 5.56 -6.41 15.25
N PHE A 93 4.99 -5.55 14.39
CA PHE A 93 4.25 -4.36 14.80
C PHE A 93 3.09 -4.70 15.76
N VAL A 94 2.37 -5.79 15.49
CA VAL A 94 1.31 -6.30 16.38
C VAL A 94 1.88 -6.91 17.66
N ALA A 95 2.94 -7.74 17.56
CA ALA A 95 3.57 -8.38 18.70
C ALA A 95 4.17 -7.37 19.70
N ASP A 96 4.71 -6.26 19.21
CA ASP A 96 5.21 -5.15 20.02
C ASP A 96 4.06 -4.27 20.61
N GLY A 97 2.80 -4.60 20.28
CA GLY A 97 1.60 -3.97 20.80
C GLY A 97 1.26 -2.63 20.15
N PHE A 98 1.86 -2.26 19.03
CA PHE A 98 1.52 -1.03 18.30
C PHE A 98 0.28 -1.20 17.41
N GLY A 99 -0.01 -2.40 16.93
CA GLY A 99 -1.21 -2.75 16.20
C GLY A 99 -2.16 -3.58 17.03
N ALA A 100 -3.47 -3.42 16.85
CA ALA A 100 -4.48 -4.19 17.57
C ALA A 100 -4.53 -5.65 17.08
N LYS A 101 -4.68 -5.84 15.78
CA LYS A 101 -4.72 -7.14 15.10
C LYS A 101 -4.35 -6.97 13.63
N ARG A 102 -3.65 -7.96 13.07
CA ARG A 102 -3.37 -8.04 11.64
C ARG A 102 -4.47 -8.79 10.90
N PHE A 103 -4.96 -8.22 9.80
CA PHE A 103 -5.85 -8.90 8.87
C PHE A 103 -5.19 -9.02 7.50
N PRO A 104 -5.14 -10.22 6.89
CA PRO A 104 -4.81 -10.34 5.48
C PRO A 104 -5.93 -9.72 4.65
N VAL A 105 -5.60 -8.94 3.62
CA VAL A 105 -6.60 -8.25 2.80
C VAL A 105 -6.63 -8.78 1.39
N MET A 106 -5.46 -8.84 0.77
CA MET A 106 -5.27 -9.19 -0.63
C MET A 106 -3.83 -9.58 -0.86
N TYR A 107 -3.53 -10.10 -2.04
CA TYR A 107 -2.16 -10.29 -2.51
C TYR A 107 -1.98 -9.79 -3.94
N ASN A 108 -0.78 -9.43 -4.28
CA ASN A 108 -0.23 -9.42 -5.62
C ASN A 108 1.07 -10.24 -5.63
N ASP A 109 1.82 -10.20 -6.71
CA ASP A 109 3.12 -10.87 -6.77
C ASP A 109 4.23 -9.88 -7.15
N PHE A 110 5.44 -10.27 -6.83
CA PHE A 110 6.63 -9.72 -7.44
C PHE A 110 6.94 -10.47 -8.73
N VAL A 111 7.66 -9.79 -9.62
CA VAL A 111 8.18 -10.34 -10.86
C VAL A 111 9.66 -9.99 -10.96
N LEU A 112 10.46 -10.89 -11.49
CA LEU A 112 11.82 -10.58 -11.87
C LEU A 112 11.81 -10.04 -13.30
N ILE A 113 12.24 -8.80 -13.45
CA ILE A 113 12.38 -8.10 -14.72
C ILE A 113 13.82 -8.24 -15.18
N GLY A 114 14.03 -8.30 -16.46
CA GLY A 114 15.39 -8.34 -17.04
C GLY A 114 15.42 -7.90 -18.48
N PRO A 115 16.63 -7.69 -19.03
CA PRO A 115 16.80 -7.36 -20.43
C PRO A 115 16.34 -8.52 -21.32
N LYS A 116 15.77 -8.19 -22.49
CA LYS A 116 15.29 -9.18 -23.48
C LYS A 116 16.42 -10.06 -24.00
N GLU A 117 17.64 -9.57 -24.00
CA GLU A 117 18.84 -10.30 -24.39
C GLU A 117 19.20 -11.41 -23.39
N ASP A 118 18.69 -11.33 -22.16
CA ASP A 118 18.80 -12.30 -21.10
C ASP A 118 20.23 -12.89 -20.91
N PRO A 119 21.22 -12.06 -20.59
CA PRO A 119 22.62 -12.51 -20.52
C PRO A 119 22.89 -13.58 -19.46
N ALA A 120 22.01 -13.73 -18.45
CA ALA A 120 22.11 -14.77 -17.43
C ALA A 120 21.31 -16.05 -17.78
N GLY A 121 20.53 -16.07 -18.87
CA GLY A 121 19.78 -17.24 -19.31
C GLY A 121 18.71 -17.67 -18.31
N VAL A 122 17.90 -16.72 -17.81
CA VAL A 122 16.87 -16.96 -16.77
C VAL A 122 15.44 -16.80 -17.26
N ALA A 123 15.24 -16.28 -18.47
CA ALA A 123 13.93 -16.02 -19.04
C ALA A 123 13.07 -17.30 -19.13
N GLY A 124 11.78 -17.17 -18.75
CA GLY A 124 10.84 -18.29 -18.71
C GLY A 124 11.04 -19.24 -17.53
N GLY A 125 11.93 -18.92 -16.60
CA GLY A 125 12.14 -19.69 -15.38
C GLY A 125 10.97 -19.55 -14.38
N ALA A 126 10.76 -20.59 -13.57
CA ALA A 126 9.77 -20.60 -12.49
C ALA A 126 10.43 -20.73 -11.08
N ASP A 127 11.74 -20.66 -10.99
CA ASP A 127 12.52 -20.67 -9.75
C ASP A 127 13.33 -19.38 -9.63
N VAL A 128 12.84 -18.44 -8.85
CA VAL A 128 13.46 -17.12 -8.69
C VAL A 128 14.82 -17.21 -7.99
N ALA A 129 15.03 -18.14 -7.05
CA ALA A 129 16.32 -18.27 -6.37
C ALA A 129 17.39 -18.85 -7.33
N ALA A 130 17.03 -19.83 -8.14
CA ALA A 130 17.93 -20.34 -9.18
C ALA A 130 18.27 -19.26 -10.21
N ALA A 131 17.29 -18.43 -10.59
CA ALA A 131 17.52 -17.30 -11.50
C ALA A 131 18.48 -16.26 -10.89
N LEU A 132 18.25 -15.85 -9.67
CA LEU A 132 19.15 -14.91 -8.97
C LEU A 132 20.57 -15.46 -8.84
N LYS A 133 20.72 -16.73 -8.56
CA LYS A 133 22.04 -17.38 -8.52
C LYS A 133 22.76 -17.29 -9.85
N LYS A 134 22.07 -17.59 -10.97
CA LYS A 134 22.64 -17.45 -12.33
C LYS A 134 23.01 -16.00 -12.66
N ILE A 135 22.19 -15.01 -12.26
CA ILE A 135 22.50 -13.60 -12.46
C ILE A 135 23.79 -13.22 -11.74
N ALA A 136 23.96 -13.66 -10.49
CA ALA A 136 25.19 -13.43 -9.72
C ALA A 136 26.40 -14.15 -10.33
N GLU A 137 26.26 -15.40 -10.76
CA GLU A 137 27.33 -16.19 -11.39
C GLU A 137 27.78 -15.57 -12.73
N ALA A 138 26.83 -15.00 -13.48
CA ALA A 138 27.13 -14.28 -14.72
C ALA A 138 27.73 -12.89 -14.48
N GLY A 139 27.66 -12.35 -13.26
CA GLY A 139 27.99 -10.97 -12.96
C GLY A 139 27.12 -9.97 -13.75
N ALA A 140 25.89 -10.38 -14.11
CA ALA A 140 24.98 -9.57 -14.91
C ALA A 140 24.40 -8.42 -14.05
N PRO A 141 24.27 -7.19 -14.60
CA PRO A 141 23.82 -6.05 -13.83
C PRO A 141 22.46 -6.30 -13.17
N PHE A 142 22.34 -5.93 -11.89
CA PHE A 142 21.10 -5.97 -11.12
C PHE A 142 20.85 -4.61 -10.44
N ALA A 143 19.67 -4.04 -10.65
CA ALA A 143 19.25 -2.79 -10.03
C ALA A 143 18.34 -3.11 -8.83
N SER A 144 18.84 -2.84 -7.63
CA SER A 144 18.11 -2.95 -6.38
C SER A 144 17.53 -1.61 -5.96
N ARG A 145 16.39 -1.61 -5.29
CA ARG A 145 15.87 -0.40 -4.66
C ARG A 145 16.81 0.14 -3.58
N GLY A 146 17.40 -0.73 -2.75
CA GLY A 146 18.35 -0.31 -1.70
C GLY A 146 17.79 0.65 -0.64
N ASP A 147 16.45 0.79 -0.51
CA ASP A 147 15.75 1.86 0.23
C ASP A 147 14.96 1.39 1.45
N ASP A 148 15.21 0.17 1.93
CA ASP A 148 14.47 -0.48 3.05
C ASP A 148 12.96 -0.64 2.83
N SER A 149 12.48 -0.54 1.57
CA SER A 149 11.09 -0.81 1.19
C SER A 149 10.70 -2.28 1.32
N GLY A 150 9.40 -2.57 1.23
CA GLY A 150 8.89 -3.95 1.18
C GLY A 150 9.48 -4.75 0.01
N THR A 151 9.65 -4.12 -1.16
CA THR A 151 10.30 -4.73 -2.33
C THR A 151 11.76 -5.04 -2.05
N HIS A 152 12.52 -4.10 -1.47
CA HIS A 152 13.92 -4.33 -1.10
C HIS A 152 14.05 -5.46 -0.06
N LYS A 153 13.18 -5.49 0.95
CA LYS A 153 13.15 -6.58 1.95
C LYS A 153 12.80 -7.93 1.31
N ALA A 154 11.87 -7.95 0.37
CA ALA A 154 11.55 -9.17 -0.39
C ALA A 154 12.75 -9.63 -1.23
N GLU A 155 13.39 -8.72 -1.94
CA GLU A 155 14.61 -8.97 -2.72
C GLU A 155 15.71 -9.61 -1.88
N LEU A 156 16.03 -9.02 -0.72
CA LEU A 156 17.07 -9.58 0.19
C LEU A 156 16.71 -10.97 0.71
N ARG A 157 15.41 -11.27 0.93
CA ARG A 157 14.95 -12.63 1.27
C ARG A 157 15.18 -13.62 0.12
N LEU A 158 14.96 -13.17 -1.11
CA LEU A 158 15.19 -14.01 -2.31
C LEU A 158 16.67 -14.25 -2.56
N TRP A 159 17.53 -13.25 -2.40
CA TRP A 159 19.00 -13.42 -2.45
C TRP A 159 19.49 -14.40 -1.40
N LYS A 160 18.96 -14.30 -0.17
CA LYS A 160 19.26 -15.28 0.88
C LYS A 160 18.81 -16.71 0.51
N ALA A 161 17.64 -16.85 -0.13
CA ALA A 161 17.17 -18.16 -0.61
C ALA A 161 18.01 -18.70 -1.78
N ALA A 162 18.65 -17.82 -2.55
CA ALA A 162 19.63 -18.16 -3.58
C ALA A 162 21.03 -18.49 -3.02
N GLU A 163 21.23 -18.33 -1.70
CA GLU A 163 22.52 -18.48 -1.02
C GLU A 163 23.61 -17.52 -1.55
N VAL A 164 23.19 -16.32 -1.97
CA VAL A 164 24.05 -15.25 -2.47
C VAL A 164 23.98 -14.05 -1.55
N ASP A 165 25.13 -13.46 -1.22
CA ASP A 165 25.22 -12.14 -0.60
C ASP A 165 25.49 -11.08 -1.69
N PRO A 166 24.45 -10.36 -2.17
CA PRO A 166 24.61 -9.39 -3.23
C PRO A 166 25.40 -8.15 -2.78
N LYS A 167 25.42 -7.87 -1.48
CA LYS A 167 26.14 -6.69 -0.92
C LYS A 167 27.63 -6.78 -1.09
N ALA A 168 28.20 -8.01 -1.17
CA ALA A 168 29.60 -8.21 -1.49
C ALA A 168 29.98 -7.70 -2.89
N ALA A 169 28.99 -7.52 -3.78
CA ALA A 169 29.15 -7.00 -5.15
C ALA A 169 28.57 -5.60 -5.34
N SER A 170 28.29 -4.86 -4.25
CA SER A 170 27.77 -3.49 -4.31
C SER A 170 28.74 -2.57 -5.06
N GLY A 171 28.21 -1.78 -6.00
CA GLY A 171 29.02 -0.96 -6.90
C GLY A 171 29.67 -1.72 -8.07
N GLY A 172 29.52 -3.06 -8.12
CA GLY A 172 29.84 -3.92 -9.25
C GLY A 172 28.58 -4.26 -10.07
N TRP A 173 28.23 -5.56 -10.10
CA TRP A 173 26.99 -5.98 -10.78
C TRP A 173 25.72 -5.68 -9.96
N TYR A 174 25.81 -5.53 -8.65
CA TYR A 174 24.68 -5.18 -7.76
C TYR A 174 24.66 -3.67 -7.49
N ASN A 175 23.62 -2.98 -7.99
CA ASN A 175 23.50 -1.53 -7.97
C ASN A 175 22.32 -1.12 -7.10
N GLU A 176 22.58 -0.59 -5.91
CA GLU A 176 21.58 -0.05 -5.00
C GLU A 176 21.24 1.39 -5.40
N THR A 177 20.02 1.63 -5.90
CA THR A 177 19.61 2.96 -6.39
C THR A 177 19.24 3.93 -5.27
N GLY A 178 18.80 3.41 -4.11
CA GLY A 178 18.28 4.22 -3.01
C GLY A 178 16.95 4.92 -3.34
N GLN A 179 16.22 4.45 -4.37
CA GLN A 179 15.05 5.13 -4.92
C GLN A 179 13.80 4.26 -4.95
N GLY A 180 12.63 4.88 -5.25
CA GLY A 180 11.37 4.17 -5.47
C GLY A 180 11.41 3.26 -6.70
N MET A 181 10.35 2.42 -6.87
CA MET A 181 10.35 1.37 -7.89
C MET A 181 10.42 1.92 -9.33
N GLY A 182 9.68 2.99 -9.65
CA GLY A 182 9.70 3.60 -10.98
C GLY A 182 11.10 4.08 -11.40
N PRO A 183 11.78 4.93 -10.61
CA PRO A 183 13.18 5.31 -10.85
C PRO A 183 14.14 4.12 -10.92
N THR A 184 13.95 3.08 -10.09
CA THR A 184 14.79 1.86 -10.14
C THR A 184 14.60 1.11 -11.46
N LEU A 185 13.35 0.99 -11.97
CA LEU A 185 13.08 0.40 -13.28
C LEU A 185 13.67 1.23 -14.42
N ASN A 186 13.66 2.58 -14.34
CA ASN A 186 14.35 3.42 -15.32
C ASN A 186 15.87 3.18 -15.31
N THR A 187 16.46 3.00 -14.13
CA THR A 187 17.88 2.63 -14.00
C THR A 187 18.14 1.26 -14.64
N ALA A 188 17.27 0.26 -14.34
CA ALA A 188 17.38 -1.08 -14.95
C ALA A 188 17.28 -1.01 -16.48
N ALA A 189 16.35 -0.23 -17.05
CA ALA A 189 16.22 -0.04 -18.48
C ALA A 189 17.49 0.60 -19.11
N GLY A 190 18.04 1.63 -18.46
CA GLY A 190 19.26 2.31 -18.94
C GLY A 190 20.52 1.45 -18.87
N MET A 191 20.58 0.48 -17.97
CA MET A 191 21.75 -0.38 -17.74
C MET A 191 21.62 -1.76 -18.39
N GLY A 192 20.46 -2.13 -18.92
CA GLY A 192 20.18 -3.52 -19.30
C GLY A 192 20.26 -4.46 -18.09
N ALA A 193 19.76 -4.03 -16.95
CA ALA A 193 19.88 -4.74 -15.68
C ALA A 193 18.62 -5.55 -15.34
N TYR A 194 18.81 -6.59 -14.52
CA TYR A 194 17.71 -7.27 -13.84
C TYR A 194 17.22 -6.43 -12.65
N ALA A 195 15.95 -6.58 -12.27
CA ALA A 195 15.37 -5.92 -11.11
C ALA A 195 14.19 -6.73 -10.58
N LEU A 196 13.96 -6.69 -9.26
CA LEU A 196 12.71 -7.16 -8.67
C LEU A 196 11.69 -6.01 -8.65
N ALA A 197 10.49 -6.25 -9.15
CA ALA A 197 9.39 -5.28 -9.09
C ALA A 197 8.09 -5.94 -8.63
N ASP A 198 7.18 -5.20 -7.99
CA ASP A 198 5.81 -5.63 -7.90
C ASP A 198 5.15 -5.56 -9.29
N ARG A 199 4.25 -6.52 -9.57
CA ARG A 199 3.59 -6.61 -10.89
C ARG A 199 2.79 -5.36 -11.22
N GLY A 200 2.15 -4.73 -10.22
CA GLY A 200 1.35 -3.53 -10.44
C GLY A 200 2.19 -2.38 -10.97
N THR A 201 3.30 -2.08 -10.31
CA THR A 201 4.24 -1.05 -10.78
C THR A 201 4.80 -1.42 -12.15
N TRP A 202 5.15 -2.68 -12.40
CA TRP A 202 5.62 -3.12 -13.72
C TRP A 202 4.58 -2.88 -14.82
N ILE A 203 3.30 -3.19 -14.59
CA ILE A 203 2.23 -2.96 -15.58
C ILE A 203 2.08 -1.47 -15.87
N ALA A 204 2.06 -0.63 -14.83
CA ALA A 204 1.95 0.81 -14.96
C ALA A 204 3.19 1.49 -15.56
N PHE A 205 4.36 0.85 -15.47
CA PHE A 205 5.62 1.38 -15.96
C PHE A 205 5.61 1.53 -17.48
N LYS A 206 5.98 2.70 -17.99
CA LYS A 206 5.87 3.01 -19.43
C LYS A 206 7.16 2.79 -20.22
N ASN A 207 8.32 2.95 -19.58
CA ASN A 207 9.63 2.84 -20.26
C ASN A 207 10.13 1.37 -20.24
N LYS A 208 9.34 0.46 -20.85
CA LYS A 208 9.65 -0.98 -20.89
C LYS A 208 10.63 -1.39 -21.98
N ASP A 209 11.11 -0.43 -22.79
CA ASP A 209 11.97 -0.72 -23.92
C ASP A 209 13.20 -1.52 -23.48
N GLY A 210 13.40 -2.68 -24.14
CA GLY A 210 14.50 -3.59 -23.82
C GLY A 210 14.31 -4.47 -22.58
N LEU A 211 13.26 -4.27 -21.76
CA LEU A 211 12.96 -5.09 -20.57
C LEU A 211 11.72 -5.96 -20.78
N ASP A 212 11.69 -7.10 -20.07
CA ASP A 212 10.53 -7.99 -20.01
C ASP A 212 10.48 -8.73 -18.65
N ILE A 213 9.37 -9.39 -18.34
CA ILE A 213 9.31 -10.33 -17.22
C ILE A 213 10.12 -11.57 -17.61
N VAL A 214 11.15 -11.88 -16.80
CA VAL A 214 12.01 -13.04 -17.05
C VAL A 214 11.69 -14.22 -16.10
N VAL A 215 11.18 -13.94 -14.88
CA VAL A 215 10.72 -14.97 -13.94
C VAL A 215 9.46 -14.50 -13.23
N GLU A 216 8.45 -15.37 -13.20
CA GLU A 216 7.19 -15.18 -12.49
C GLU A 216 6.63 -16.52 -11.96
N GLY A 217 5.56 -16.46 -11.14
CA GLY A 217 4.83 -17.64 -10.68
C GLY A 217 5.49 -18.44 -9.56
N ASP A 218 6.66 -18.05 -9.08
CA ASP A 218 7.29 -18.66 -7.91
C ASP A 218 6.54 -18.24 -6.63
N ARG A 219 6.26 -19.22 -5.75
CA ARG A 219 5.60 -18.94 -4.46
C ARG A 219 6.34 -17.94 -3.58
N ARG A 220 7.67 -17.84 -3.70
CA ARG A 220 8.52 -16.88 -2.98
C ARG A 220 8.32 -15.44 -3.45
N LEU A 221 7.72 -15.25 -4.62
CA LEU A 221 7.33 -13.95 -5.18
C LEU A 221 5.97 -13.45 -4.66
N PHE A 222 5.26 -14.26 -3.87
CA PHE A 222 3.97 -13.91 -3.31
C PHE A 222 4.08 -12.71 -2.35
N ASN A 223 3.25 -11.70 -2.55
CA ASN A 223 3.25 -10.44 -1.83
C ASN A 223 1.90 -10.21 -1.16
N GLN A 224 1.82 -10.56 0.12
CA GLN A 224 0.61 -10.45 0.93
C GLN A 224 0.48 -9.07 1.55
N TYR A 225 -0.64 -8.42 1.39
CA TYR A 225 -1.03 -7.18 2.04
C TYR A 225 -1.76 -7.44 3.35
N GLY A 226 -1.40 -6.69 4.37
CA GLY A 226 -2.07 -6.69 5.66
C GLY A 226 -2.54 -5.31 6.08
N VAL A 227 -3.64 -5.25 6.82
CA VAL A 227 -4.17 -4.04 7.43
C VAL A 227 -4.28 -4.21 8.94
N MET A 228 -3.93 -3.16 9.67
CA MET A 228 -3.95 -3.12 11.13
C MET A 228 -4.43 -1.76 11.62
N LEU A 229 -5.38 -1.75 12.56
CA LEU A 229 -5.67 -0.57 13.35
C LEU A 229 -4.48 -0.28 14.27
N VAL A 230 -4.03 0.96 14.34
CA VAL A 230 -3.04 1.41 15.34
C VAL A 230 -3.68 1.31 16.72
N ASN A 231 -2.93 0.80 17.69
CA ASN A 231 -3.48 0.43 19.00
C ASN A 231 -3.86 1.67 19.83
N PRO A 232 -5.16 1.93 20.07
CA PRO A 232 -5.60 3.10 20.81
C PRO A 232 -5.20 3.06 22.30
N ALA A 233 -4.85 1.89 22.85
CA ALA A 233 -4.32 1.80 24.20
C ALA A 233 -2.92 2.42 24.34
N LYS A 234 -2.13 2.42 23.27
CA LYS A 234 -0.84 3.12 23.21
C LYS A 234 -0.99 4.58 22.75
N HIS A 235 -1.93 4.83 21.84
CA HIS A 235 -2.13 6.13 21.19
C HIS A 235 -3.61 6.56 21.32
N PRO A 236 -4.02 7.15 22.46
CA PRO A 236 -5.44 7.49 22.72
C PRO A 236 -6.04 8.51 21.73
N HIS A 237 -5.23 9.24 20.97
CA HIS A 237 -5.66 10.21 19.96
C HIS A 237 -6.00 9.58 18.61
N VAL A 238 -5.67 8.29 18.39
CA VAL A 238 -6.01 7.56 17.17
C VAL A 238 -7.52 7.50 17.02
N LYS A 239 -8.00 7.76 15.82
CA LYS A 239 -9.43 7.72 15.46
C LYS A 239 -9.91 6.27 15.32
N ALA A 240 -9.89 5.54 16.45
CA ALA A 240 -10.06 4.10 16.48
C ALA A 240 -11.38 3.61 15.87
N ALA A 241 -12.50 4.34 16.08
CA ALA A 241 -13.79 3.93 15.54
C ALA A 241 -13.81 4.02 14.00
N ASP A 242 -13.36 5.15 13.44
CA ASP A 242 -13.34 5.38 11.99
C ASP A 242 -12.26 4.52 11.31
N GLY A 243 -11.11 4.33 11.96
CA GLY A 243 -10.05 3.43 11.50
C GLY A 243 -10.50 1.96 11.47
N GLN A 244 -11.24 1.52 12.49
CA GLN A 244 -11.79 0.17 12.50
C GLN A 244 -12.86 -0.01 11.41
N GLU A 245 -13.71 1.00 11.16
CA GLU A 245 -14.70 0.97 10.09
C GLU A 245 -14.02 0.77 8.71
N PHE A 246 -12.87 1.41 8.48
CA PHE A 246 -12.08 1.20 7.26
C PHE A 246 -11.50 -0.21 7.19
N VAL A 247 -10.91 -0.72 8.29
CA VAL A 247 -10.40 -2.09 8.36
C VAL A 247 -11.51 -3.10 8.07
N ASP A 248 -12.67 -2.96 8.73
CA ASP A 248 -13.82 -3.85 8.57
C ASP A 248 -14.37 -3.82 7.15
N TRP A 249 -14.42 -2.64 6.52
CA TRP A 249 -14.85 -2.53 5.14
C TRP A 249 -13.88 -3.24 4.18
N LEU A 250 -12.56 -3.07 4.32
CA LEU A 250 -11.57 -3.74 3.46
C LEU A 250 -11.70 -5.26 3.48
N ILE A 251 -12.04 -5.84 4.64
CA ILE A 251 -12.21 -7.30 4.80
C ILE A 251 -13.66 -7.77 4.64
N SER A 252 -14.61 -6.86 4.40
CA SER A 252 -15.99 -7.19 4.11
C SER A 252 -16.15 -7.78 2.71
N PRO A 253 -17.27 -8.50 2.43
CA PRO A 253 -17.55 -8.98 1.06
C PRO A 253 -17.55 -7.85 0.02
N GLU A 254 -18.02 -6.65 0.37
CA GLU A 254 -18.05 -5.50 -0.51
C GLU A 254 -16.65 -4.94 -0.81
N GLY A 255 -15.82 -4.72 0.23
CA GLY A 255 -14.43 -4.27 0.05
C GLY A 255 -13.60 -5.28 -0.72
N GLN A 256 -13.77 -6.58 -0.43
CA GLN A 256 -13.09 -7.66 -1.17
C GLN A 256 -13.54 -7.70 -2.65
N GLN A 257 -14.83 -7.47 -2.93
CA GLN A 257 -15.32 -7.36 -4.31
C GLN A 257 -14.80 -6.10 -5.01
N ALA A 258 -14.71 -4.98 -4.32
CA ALA A 258 -14.10 -3.75 -4.86
C ALA A 258 -12.63 -3.99 -5.24
N ILE A 259 -11.84 -4.62 -4.37
CA ILE A 259 -10.45 -5.00 -4.66
C ILE A 259 -10.38 -5.91 -5.89
N ALA A 260 -11.23 -6.95 -5.99
CA ALA A 260 -11.27 -7.86 -7.13
C ALA A 260 -11.63 -7.17 -8.46
N SER A 261 -12.39 -6.09 -8.38
CA SER A 261 -12.86 -5.33 -9.54
C SER A 261 -11.83 -4.32 -10.05
N PHE A 262 -10.81 -4.00 -9.26
CA PHE A 262 -9.74 -3.12 -9.68
C PHE A 262 -8.91 -3.76 -10.80
N LYS A 263 -8.80 -3.05 -11.91
CA LYS A 263 -8.02 -3.48 -13.08
C LYS A 263 -7.14 -2.36 -13.59
N LEU A 264 -5.91 -2.70 -13.94
CA LEU A 264 -5.00 -1.82 -14.66
C LEU A 264 -4.77 -2.38 -16.07
N ASP A 265 -4.99 -1.57 -17.08
CA ASP A 265 -4.92 -1.99 -18.48
C ASP A 265 -5.73 -3.29 -18.78
N GLY A 266 -6.90 -3.43 -18.11
CA GLY A 266 -7.79 -4.59 -18.24
C GLY A 266 -7.39 -5.83 -17.44
N GLN A 267 -6.25 -5.81 -16.73
CA GLN A 267 -5.73 -6.92 -15.95
C GLN A 267 -6.02 -6.73 -14.45
N GLN A 268 -6.45 -7.79 -13.78
CA GLN A 268 -6.58 -7.80 -12.32
C GLN A 268 -5.19 -7.81 -11.68
N LEU A 269 -4.93 -6.87 -10.76
CA LEU A 269 -3.65 -6.74 -10.08
C LEU A 269 -3.65 -7.29 -8.66
N PHE A 270 -4.77 -7.15 -7.96
CA PHE A 270 -4.90 -7.54 -6.58
C PHE A 270 -5.96 -8.63 -6.46
N PHE A 271 -5.62 -9.65 -5.71
CA PHE A 271 -6.46 -10.81 -5.48
C PHE A 271 -6.89 -10.82 -4.01
N PRO A 272 -8.16 -10.51 -3.70
CA PRO A 272 -8.65 -10.53 -2.33
C PRO A 272 -8.57 -11.94 -1.78
N ASN A 273 -8.17 -12.06 -0.49
CA ASN A 273 -8.00 -13.36 0.13
C ASN A 273 -8.31 -13.38 1.63
N TYR A 274 -9.05 -12.38 2.12
CA TYR A 274 -9.53 -12.44 3.49
C TYR A 274 -10.52 -13.59 3.64
N GLN A 275 -10.29 -14.42 4.67
CA GLN A 275 -11.23 -15.47 5.08
C GLN A 275 -11.58 -15.22 6.53
N PRO A 276 -12.88 -15.04 6.87
CA PRO A 276 -13.31 -14.97 8.25
C PRO A 276 -12.84 -16.21 9.00
N THR A 277 -12.17 -16.02 10.14
CA THR A 277 -11.89 -17.15 11.04
C THR A 277 -13.20 -17.64 11.62
N SER A 278 -13.54 -18.88 11.33
CA SER A 278 -14.67 -19.61 11.92
C SER A 278 -14.54 -19.75 13.44
#